data_05147fe415433b035c1855f2a10df1cd
#
_entry.id   05147fe415433b035c1855f2a10df1cd
#
_cell.length_a   1.000
_cell.length_b   1.000
_cell.length_c   1.000
_cell.angle_alpha   90.00
_cell.angle_beta   90.00
_cell.angle_gamma   90.00
#
_symmetry.space_group_name_H-M   'P 1'
#
loop_
_entity.id
_entity.type
_entity.pdbx_description
1 polymer ?
#
loop_
_entity_poly.entity_id
_entity_poly.type
_entity_poly.pdbx_seq_one_letter_code
_entity_poly.pdbx_strand_id
1 'polypeptide(L)'
;MNMKERFIKALKGEEVDKVPVVSVTQTAIVELMDKTGAAWPEAHSDAQKMADLAMASHTECGLEGVRAPYCLTVLAEAMGCTVNMGTKNRQPSVTDHPYPKGVENLQMPENLLAQGRIPVVLETMKILRAKLGDEVPLIAGMEGPVTLASDLASVKKFMKWSIKDQEAFQTILDFSCDACIQYANALVEAGADVISVPDPVASPDLLAPETFGTILKPVLQRFADGVNAPMILHVCGDVSPILEMMADCHFTSISIEEKVKDLKGAKAKVAGKVTICGNVSSPFTLLSGDEAKVKADSKRALEDGVDVLAPGCGIAPDTPCSNIRAMVAARDEFFA
;
A
#
# COMPACT_ATOMS: atom_id res chain seq x y z
N MET A 1 -1.23 22.38 -12.85
CA MET A 1 -1.73 20.99 -12.75
C MET A 1 -2.28 20.78 -11.35
N ASN A 2 -3.51 20.21 -11.16
CA ASN A 2 -3.97 19.89 -9.80
C ASN A 2 -3.27 18.63 -9.26
N MET A 3 -3.44 18.33 -7.97
CA MET A 3 -2.71 17.22 -7.32
C MET A 3 -3.09 15.85 -7.89
N LYS A 4 -4.39 15.63 -8.18
CA LYS A 4 -4.88 14.37 -8.77
C LYS A 4 -4.31 14.16 -10.17
N GLU A 5 -4.40 15.16 -11.03
CA GLU A 5 -3.84 15.09 -12.38
C GLU A 5 -2.33 14.81 -12.35
N ARG A 6 -1.59 15.55 -11.51
CA ARG A 6 -0.14 15.37 -11.34
C ARG A 6 0.21 13.94 -10.91
N PHE A 7 -0.47 13.41 -9.90
CA PHE A 7 -0.20 12.07 -9.39
C PHE A 7 -0.51 10.98 -10.44
N ILE A 8 -1.66 11.05 -11.10
CA ILE A 8 -2.04 10.07 -12.13
C ILE A 8 -1.06 10.10 -13.32
N LYS A 9 -0.64 11.29 -13.77
CA LYS A 9 0.37 11.44 -14.82
C LYS A 9 1.73 10.88 -14.39
N ALA A 10 2.18 11.22 -13.17
CA ALA A 10 3.43 10.69 -12.63
C ALA A 10 3.44 9.15 -12.56
N LEU A 11 2.33 8.53 -12.12
CA LEU A 11 2.19 7.07 -12.12
C LEU A 11 2.30 6.45 -13.52
N LYS A 12 1.87 7.16 -14.55
CA LYS A 12 1.95 6.70 -15.95
C LYS A 12 3.29 7.05 -16.63
N GLY A 13 4.19 7.73 -15.94
CA GLY A 13 5.45 8.21 -16.52
C GLY A 13 5.28 9.36 -17.52
N GLU A 14 4.15 10.07 -17.45
CA GLU A 14 3.88 11.26 -18.23
C GLU A 14 4.55 12.49 -17.59
N GLU A 15 4.80 13.53 -18.40
CA GLU A 15 5.39 14.78 -17.92
C GLU A 15 4.50 15.49 -16.90
N VAL A 16 5.12 15.96 -15.81
CA VAL A 16 4.48 16.68 -14.71
C VAL A 16 5.22 17.98 -14.39
N ASP A 17 4.51 18.97 -13.84
CA ASP A 17 5.09 20.26 -13.44
C ASP A 17 6.09 20.14 -12.29
N LYS A 18 5.90 19.17 -11.40
CA LYS A 18 6.81 18.78 -10.32
C LYS A 18 6.47 17.36 -9.83
N VAL A 19 7.44 16.66 -9.26
CA VAL A 19 7.22 15.33 -8.69
C VAL A 19 6.18 15.40 -7.54
N PRO A 20 5.08 14.60 -7.57
CA PRO A 20 4.12 14.61 -6.47
C PRO A 20 4.71 14.01 -5.19
N VAL A 21 4.26 14.50 -4.02
CA VAL A 21 4.62 13.95 -2.70
C VAL A 21 3.42 13.24 -2.12
N VAL A 22 3.41 11.92 -2.20
CA VAL A 22 2.25 11.10 -1.81
C VAL A 22 2.71 9.86 -1.04
N SER A 23 2.07 9.54 0.07
CA SER A 23 2.27 8.21 0.68
C SER A 23 1.31 7.21 0.08
N VAL A 24 1.87 6.17 -0.55
CA VAL A 24 1.11 5.05 -1.12
C VAL A 24 0.89 3.91 -0.10
N THR A 25 1.47 4.04 1.07
CA THR A 25 1.32 3.13 2.20
C THR A 25 0.61 3.83 3.37
N GLN A 26 0.59 3.26 4.57
CA GLN A 26 -0.06 3.78 5.78
C GLN A 26 0.42 5.21 6.13
N THR A 27 -0.52 6.12 6.47
CA THR A 27 -0.25 7.55 6.70
C THR A 27 -0.64 8.07 8.09
N ALA A 28 -1.37 7.27 8.88
CA ALA A 28 -1.87 7.76 10.17
C ALA A 28 -0.76 7.79 11.22
N ILE A 29 -0.64 8.92 11.91
CA ILE A 29 0.31 9.14 13.01
C ILE A 29 -0.44 9.59 14.26
N VAL A 30 0.15 9.33 15.44
CA VAL A 30 -0.45 9.64 16.75
C VAL A 30 -0.76 11.14 16.89
N GLU A 31 0.13 12.00 16.40
CA GLU A 31 -0.08 13.46 16.42
C GLU A 31 -1.37 13.88 15.67
N LEU A 32 -1.67 13.25 14.52
CA LEU A 32 -2.91 13.49 13.78
C LEU A 32 -4.13 12.88 14.47
N MET A 33 -3.98 11.71 15.11
CA MET A 33 -5.04 11.10 15.91
C MET A 33 -5.43 12.00 17.08
N ASP A 34 -4.45 12.61 17.76
CA ASP A 34 -4.71 13.54 18.86
C ASP A 34 -5.37 14.83 18.37
N LYS A 35 -4.93 15.34 17.24
CA LYS A 35 -5.45 16.57 16.67
C LYS A 35 -6.88 16.45 16.17
N THR A 36 -7.23 15.33 15.56
CA THR A 36 -8.56 15.09 14.98
C THR A 36 -9.55 14.47 15.97
N GLY A 37 -9.08 13.87 17.06
CA GLY A 37 -9.89 13.01 17.93
C GLY A 37 -10.28 11.67 17.28
N ALA A 38 -9.80 11.37 16.07
CA ALA A 38 -10.07 10.15 15.32
C ALA A 38 -8.93 9.15 15.51
N ALA A 39 -8.84 8.57 16.68
CA ALA A 39 -7.72 7.69 17.05
C ALA A 39 -7.98 6.21 16.70
N TRP A 40 -6.89 5.45 16.50
CA TRP A 40 -6.93 4.00 16.57
C TRP A 40 -7.16 3.53 18.02
N PRO A 41 -7.83 2.36 18.22
CA PRO A 41 -8.35 1.46 17.18
C PRO A 41 -9.70 1.86 16.58
N GLU A 42 -10.46 2.80 17.15
CA GLU A 42 -11.82 3.13 16.74
C GLU A 42 -11.90 3.58 15.28
N ALA A 43 -10.92 4.37 14.80
CA ALA A 43 -10.89 4.85 13.43
C ALA A 43 -10.72 3.72 12.38
N HIS A 44 -10.43 2.48 12.78
CA HIS A 44 -10.46 1.33 11.89
C HIS A 44 -11.87 0.78 11.62
N SER A 45 -12.87 1.16 12.46
CA SER A 45 -14.22 0.61 12.42
C SER A 45 -15.32 1.70 12.33
N ASP A 46 -14.92 2.95 12.18
CA ASP A 46 -15.81 4.10 12.05
C ASP A 46 -15.44 4.89 10.78
N ALA A 47 -16.34 4.94 9.81
CA ALA A 47 -16.09 5.53 8.50
C ALA A 47 -15.77 7.03 8.57
N GLN A 48 -16.45 7.78 9.46
CA GLN A 48 -16.21 9.21 9.61
C GLN A 48 -14.85 9.47 10.26
N LYS A 49 -14.52 8.75 11.34
CA LYS A 49 -13.21 8.86 11.99
C LYS A 49 -12.08 8.47 11.04
N MET A 50 -12.25 7.38 10.27
CA MET A 50 -11.27 6.98 9.28
C MET A 50 -11.07 8.07 8.23
N ALA A 51 -12.15 8.69 7.74
CA ALA A 51 -12.06 9.77 6.76
C ALA A 51 -11.39 11.03 7.35
N ASP A 52 -11.75 11.43 8.57
CA ASP A 52 -11.19 12.63 9.20
C ASP A 52 -9.68 12.48 9.48
N LEU A 53 -9.25 11.30 9.95
CA LEU A 53 -7.84 11.00 10.16
C LEU A 53 -7.08 10.93 8.82
N ALA A 54 -7.67 10.34 7.76
CA ALA A 54 -7.05 10.29 6.43
C ALA A 54 -6.86 11.70 5.85
N MET A 55 -7.88 12.55 5.94
CA MET A 55 -7.81 13.95 5.52
C MET A 55 -6.68 14.71 6.21
N ALA A 56 -6.45 14.46 7.50
CA ALA A 56 -5.43 15.17 8.27
C ALA A 56 -4.02 14.96 7.73
N SER A 57 -3.72 13.84 7.09
CA SER A 57 -2.42 13.63 6.44
C SER A 57 -2.17 14.62 5.29
N HIS A 58 -3.23 15.03 4.61
CA HIS A 58 -3.21 16.05 3.57
C HIS A 58 -3.23 17.47 4.17
N THR A 59 -4.23 17.78 5.01
CA THR A 59 -4.45 19.16 5.50
C THR A 59 -3.39 19.63 6.49
N GLU A 60 -2.82 18.72 7.28
CA GLU A 60 -1.86 19.06 8.34
C GLU A 60 -0.41 18.77 7.94
N CYS A 61 -0.14 17.68 7.23
CA CYS A 61 1.21 17.32 6.86
C CYS A 61 1.56 17.69 5.41
N GLY A 62 0.58 18.12 4.59
CA GLY A 62 0.80 18.60 3.23
C GLY A 62 0.99 17.51 2.17
N LEU A 63 0.69 16.24 2.47
CA LEU A 63 0.72 15.19 1.46
C LEU A 63 -0.28 15.50 0.33
N GLU A 64 0.13 15.30 -0.92
CA GLU A 64 -0.68 15.62 -2.10
C GLU A 64 -1.66 14.50 -2.49
N GLY A 65 -1.93 13.57 -1.58
CA GLY A 65 -2.92 12.49 -1.73
C GLY A 65 -3.47 12.04 -0.40
N VAL A 66 -4.70 11.54 -0.40
CA VAL A 66 -5.37 11.00 0.78
C VAL A 66 -5.51 9.49 0.63
N ARG A 67 -5.10 8.74 1.66
CA ARG A 67 -5.12 7.27 1.66
C ARG A 67 -5.87 6.69 2.85
N ALA A 68 -6.76 5.74 2.59
CA ALA A 68 -7.41 4.86 3.56
C ALA A 68 -7.66 3.47 2.93
N PRO A 69 -7.91 2.42 3.74
CA PRO A 69 -7.69 2.29 5.17
C PRO A 69 -6.20 2.21 5.55
N TYR A 70 -5.88 2.11 6.86
CA TYR A 70 -4.49 2.12 7.34
C TYR A 70 -3.84 0.75 7.47
N CYS A 71 -4.64 -0.31 7.64
CA CYS A 71 -4.18 -1.68 7.88
C CYS A 71 -4.36 -2.58 6.65
N LEU A 72 -3.77 -3.77 6.73
CA LEU A 72 -3.83 -4.82 5.71
C LEU A 72 -4.62 -6.04 6.21
N THR A 73 -5.73 -5.80 6.95
CA THR A 73 -6.51 -6.88 7.59
C THR A 73 -8.01 -6.82 7.27
N VAL A 74 -8.43 -5.88 6.42
CA VAL A 74 -9.85 -5.67 6.13
C VAL A 74 -10.43 -6.84 5.34
N LEU A 75 -9.75 -7.24 4.28
CA LEU A 75 -10.20 -8.36 3.45
C LEU A 75 -9.98 -9.70 4.17
N ALA A 76 -8.86 -9.87 4.88
CA ALA A 76 -8.61 -11.06 5.68
C ALA A 76 -9.72 -11.28 6.74
N GLU A 77 -10.15 -10.21 7.44
CA GLU A 77 -11.29 -10.27 8.37
C GLU A 77 -12.58 -10.68 7.66
N ALA A 78 -12.89 -10.09 6.51
CA ALA A 78 -14.06 -10.41 5.71
C ALA A 78 -14.08 -11.87 5.21
N MET A 79 -12.88 -12.44 5.02
CA MET A 79 -12.67 -13.85 4.62
C MET A 79 -12.63 -14.82 5.81
N GLY A 80 -12.86 -14.34 7.04
CA GLY A 80 -13.01 -15.19 8.24
C GLY A 80 -11.80 -15.23 9.16
N CYS A 81 -10.77 -14.42 8.96
CA CYS A 81 -9.68 -14.29 9.93
C CYS A 81 -10.15 -13.57 11.19
N THR A 82 -9.63 -13.97 12.34
CA THR A 82 -9.78 -13.20 13.58
C THR A 82 -8.72 -12.10 13.61
N VAL A 83 -9.15 -10.86 13.88
CA VAL A 83 -8.26 -9.68 13.88
C VAL A 83 -8.20 -9.06 15.27
N ASN A 84 -7.00 -8.90 15.79
CA ASN A 84 -6.72 -8.01 16.92
C ASN A 84 -6.64 -6.57 16.38
N MET A 85 -7.50 -5.70 16.86
CA MET A 85 -7.62 -4.31 16.34
C MET A 85 -6.45 -3.40 16.72
N GLY A 86 -5.49 -3.90 17.46
CA GLY A 86 -4.29 -3.13 17.83
C GLY A 86 -4.54 -2.11 18.94
N THR A 87 -3.76 -1.04 18.92
CA THR A 87 -3.81 0.07 19.89
C THR A 87 -3.59 1.39 19.16
N LYS A 88 -3.56 2.51 19.88
CA LYS A 88 -3.33 3.83 19.30
C LYS A 88 -2.06 3.94 18.40
N ASN A 89 -1.02 3.16 18.72
CA ASN A 89 0.25 3.13 17.98
C ASN A 89 0.59 1.76 17.38
N ARG A 90 -0.37 0.85 17.33
CA ARG A 90 -0.24 -0.47 16.69
C ARG A 90 -1.40 -0.73 15.75
N GLN A 91 -1.08 -1.08 14.52
CA GLN A 91 -2.07 -1.49 13.52
C GLN A 91 -2.76 -2.80 13.91
N PRO A 92 -3.97 -3.05 13.38
CA PRO A 92 -4.61 -4.37 13.44
C PRO A 92 -3.72 -5.47 12.86
N SER A 93 -3.84 -6.66 13.42
CA SER A 93 -3.10 -7.86 12.98
C SER A 93 -3.98 -9.10 13.04
N VAL A 94 -3.80 -10.03 12.11
CA VAL A 94 -4.46 -11.33 12.10
C VAL A 94 -3.90 -12.20 13.23
N THR A 95 -4.81 -12.86 13.97
CA THR A 95 -4.45 -13.71 15.12
C THR A 95 -4.94 -15.13 14.99
N ASP A 96 -5.95 -15.38 14.14
CA ASP A 96 -6.42 -16.72 13.83
C ASP A 96 -6.84 -16.81 12.35
N HIS A 97 -6.74 -18.01 11.78
CA HIS A 97 -6.77 -18.31 10.37
C HIS A 97 -7.87 -19.31 10.02
N PRO A 98 -8.72 -19.08 9.01
CA PRO A 98 -9.81 -19.99 8.67
C PRO A 98 -9.35 -21.32 8.05
N TYR A 99 -8.20 -21.35 7.37
CA TYR A 99 -7.72 -22.52 6.62
C TYR A 99 -6.34 -23.05 7.05
N PRO A 100 -6.06 -23.22 8.36
CA PRO A 100 -4.73 -23.62 8.82
C PRO A 100 -4.42 -25.11 8.54
N LYS A 101 -5.40 -25.89 8.14
CA LYS A 101 -5.25 -27.34 7.90
C LYS A 101 -5.04 -27.68 6.44
N GLY A 102 -5.78 -27.07 5.52
CA GLY A 102 -5.73 -27.36 4.08
C GLY A 102 -6.62 -26.43 3.26
N VAL A 103 -6.65 -26.67 1.96
CA VAL A 103 -7.39 -25.84 0.97
C VAL A 103 -8.69 -26.51 0.48
N GLU A 104 -9.05 -27.68 1.02
CA GLU A 104 -10.16 -28.50 0.52
C GLU A 104 -11.54 -27.87 0.76
N ASN A 105 -11.64 -26.95 1.71
CA ASN A 105 -12.89 -26.31 2.11
C ASN A 105 -12.87 -24.78 1.90
N LEU A 106 -12.08 -24.27 0.94
CA LEU A 106 -12.09 -22.85 0.62
C LEU A 106 -13.49 -22.45 0.13
N GLN A 107 -14.05 -21.43 0.76
CA GLN A 107 -15.38 -20.93 0.43
C GLN A 107 -15.39 -19.41 0.42
N MET A 108 -15.67 -18.83 -0.76
CA MET A 108 -15.89 -17.39 -0.87
C MET A 108 -17.20 -17.02 -0.16
N PRO A 109 -17.19 -16.02 0.75
CA PRO A 109 -18.44 -15.54 1.35
C PRO A 109 -19.42 -15.06 0.27
N GLU A 110 -20.70 -15.48 0.37
CA GLU A 110 -21.75 -15.12 -0.62
C GLU A 110 -21.85 -13.61 -0.88
N ASN A 111 -21.69 -12.81 0.17
CA ASN A 111 -21.73 -11.35 0.12
C ASN A 111 -20.42 -10.80 0.70
N LEU A 112 -19.28 -11.10 0.07
CA LEU A 112 -17.96 -10.67 0.54
C LEU A 112 -17.91 -9.18 0.91
N LEU A 113 -18.46 -8.33 0.06
CA LEU A 113 -18.44 -6.88 0.24
C LEU A 113 -19.29 -6.37 1.41
N ALA A 114 -20.13 -7.21 1.99
CA ALA A 114 -20.92 -6.94 3.19
C ALA A 114 -20.26 -7.47 4.48
N GLN A 115 -19.12 -8.15 4.38
CA GLN A 115 -18.47 -8.80 5.51
C GLN A 115 -17.46 -7.89 6.22
N GLY A 116 -17.24 -8.14 7.51
CA GLY A 116 -16.23 -7.47 8.32
C GLY A 116 -16.31 -5.94 8.23
N ARG A 117 -15.15 -5.30 8.06
CA ARG A 117 -15.03 -3.84 7.93
C ARG A 117 -15.07 -3.34 6.48
N ILE A 118 -15.32 -4.18 5.48
CA ILE A 118 -15.44 -3.72 4.07
C ILE A 118 -16.49 -2.60 3.94
N PRO A 119 -17.72 -2.71 4.48
CA PRO A 119 -18.72 -1.63 4.38
C PRO A 119 -18.23 -0.29 4.97
N VAL A 120 -17.48 -0.34 6.08
CA VAL A 120 -16.90 0.85 6.71
C VAL A 120 -15.89 1.52 5.78
N VAL A 121 -15.03 0.74 5.13
CA VAL A 121 -14.03 1.28 4.19
C VAL A 121 -14.68 1.84 2.95
N LEU A 122 -15.67 1.15 2.37
CA LEU A 122 -16.40 1.66 1.20
C LEU A 122 -17.13 2.96 1.50
N GLU A 123 -17.73 3.09 2.69
CA GLU A 123 -18.35 4.35 3.12
C GLU A 123 -17.29 5.44 3.34
N THR A 124 -16.14 5.11 3.91
CA THR A 124 -15.01 6.04 4.03
C THR A 124 -14.58 6.60 2.68
N MET A 125 -14.47 5.74 1.64
CA MET A 125 -14.13 6.18 0.28
C MET A 125 -15.14 7.20 -0.24
N LYS A 126 -16.45 6.96 -0.06
CA LYS A 126 -17.51 7.90 -0.48
C LYS A 126 -17.43 9.23 0.25
N ILE A 127 -17.23 9.21 1.58
CA ILE A 127 -17.04 10.43 2.40
C ILE A 127 -15.83 11.23 1.90
N LEU A 128 -14.71 10.56 1.69
CA LEU A 128 -13.48 11.21 1.20
C LEU A 128 -13.68 11.77 -0.21
N ARG A 129 -14.27 11.01 -1.13
CA ARG A 129 -14.55 11.51 -2.49
C ARG A 129 -15.41 12.75 -2.49
N ALA A 130 -16.46 12.78 -1.65
CA ALA A 130 -17.34 13.95 -1.53
C ALA A 130 -16.57 15.19 -1.00
N LYS A 131 -15.59 15.01 -0.10
CA LYS A 131 -14.76 16.09 0.44
C LYS A 131 -13.67 16.56 -0.52
N LEU A 132 -13.02 15.64 -1.24
CA LEU A 132 -11.85 15.92 -2.09
C LEU A 132 -12.23 16.43 -3.49
N GLY A 133 -13.44 16.13 -3.98
CA GLY A 133 -13.79 16.39 -5.37
C GLY A 133 -12.82 15.73 -6.33
N ASP A 134 -12.39 16.46 -7.37
CA ASP A 134 -11.41 16.01 -8.37
C ASP A 134 -10.03 16.67 -8.25
N GLU A 135 -9.77 17.37 -7.15
CA GLU A 135 -8.54 18.14 -6.96
C GLU A 135 -7.42 17.31 -6.33
N VAL A 136 -7.75 16.40 -5.40
CA VAL A 136 -6.80 15.60 -4.63
C VAL A 136 -7.04 14.11 -4.91
N PRO A 137 -5.99 13.30 -5.19
CA PRO A 137 -6.16 11.88 -5.45
C PRO A 137 -6.58 11.14 -4.19
N LEU A 138 -7.56 10.25 -4.35
CA LEU A 138 -8.00 9.30 -3.33
C LEU A 138 -7.40 7.92 -3.60
N ILE A 139 -6.60 7.45 -2.66
CA ILE A 139 -5.88 6.18 -2.75
C ILE A 139 -6.53 5.18 -1.80
N ALA A 140 -7.01 4.07 -2.34
CA ALA A 140 -7.44 2.97 -1.51
C ALA A 140 -6.29 1.98 -1.28
N GLY A 141 -6.02 1.66 -0.02
CA GLY A 141 -5.01 0.67 0.36
C GLY A 141 -5.65 -0.68 0.69
N MET A 142 -5.07 -1.76 0.19
CA MET A 142 -5.50 -3.11 0.52
C MET A 142 -4.31 -4.07 0.50
N GLU A 143 -4.41 -5.18 1.21
CA GLU A 143 -3.44 -6.28 1.09
C GLU A 143 -3.46 -6.91 -0.30
N GLY A 144 -2.28 -7.35 -0.76
CA GLY A 144 -2.18 -8.13 -1.98
C GLY A 144 -2.53 -9.61 -1.79
N PRO A 145 -2.70 -10.35 -2.89
CA PRO A 145 -3.15 -11.75 -2.86
C PRO A 145 -2.18 -12.69 -2.12
N VAL A 146 -0.89 -12.40 -2.10
CA VAL A 146 0.11 -13.24 -1.42
C VAL A 146 -0.01 -13.08 0.10
N THR A 147 -0.18 -11.86 0.58
CA THR A 147 -0.40 -11.57 2.00
C THR A 147 -1.73 -12.14 2.47
N LEU A 148 -2.82 -11.93 1.71
CA LEU A 148 -4.12 -12.50 2.03
C LEU A 148 -4.05 -14.03 2.11
N ALA A 149 -3.44 -14.71 1.14
CA ALA A 149 -3.28 -16.17 1.15
C ALA A 149 -2.54 -16.66 2.41
N SER A 150 -1.49 -15.92 2.79
CA SER A 150 -0.75 -16.19 4.02
C SER A 150 -1.60 -15.99 5.28
N ASP A 151 -2.44 -14.94 5.32
CA ASP A 151 -3.34 -14.68 6.42
C ASP A 151 -4.44 -15.74 6.54
N LEU A 152 -4.97 -16.23 5.43
CA LEU A 152 -5.98 -17.28 5.42
C LEU A 152 -5.44 -18.64 5.90
N ALA A 153 -4.18 -18.98 5.59
CA ALA A 153 -3.56 -20.29 5.91
C ALA A 153 -2.70 -20.31 7.16
N SER A 154 -2.33 -19.20 7.71
CA SER A 154 -1.18 -18.87 8.56
C SER A 154 0.15 -18.81 7.78
N VAL A 155 1.00 -17.85 8.14
CA VAL A 155 2.34 -17.65 7.53
C VAL A 155 3.15 -18.96 7.51
N LYS A 156 3.19 -19.68 8.64
CA LYS A 156 3.93 -20.94 8.76
C LYS A 156 3.43 -22.00 7.78
N LYS A 157 2.13 -22.13 7.59
CA LYS A 157 1.53 -23.12 6.71
C LYS A 157 1.75 -22.73 5.25
N PHE A 158 1.53 -21.47 4.93
CA PHE A 158 1.74 -20.89 3.61
C PHE A 158 3.19 -21.09 3.13
N MET A 159 4.17 -20.73 3.96
CA MET A 159 5.59 -20.96 3.68
C MET A 159 5.95 -22.43 3.51
N LYS A 160 5.30 -23.34 4.25
CA LYS A 160 5.49 -24.78 4.06
C LYS A 160 4.94 -25.26 2.71
N TRP A 161 3.79 -24.76 2.29
CA TRP A 161 3.19 -25.11 1.00
C TRP A 161 4.05 -24.65 -0.17
N SER A 162 4.64 -23.46 -0.13
CA SER A 162 5.50 -22.97 -1.20
C SER A 162 6.66 -23.91 -1.55
N ILE A 163 7.05 -24.79 -0.60
CA ILE A 163 8.16 -25.75 -0.79
C ILE A 163 7.67 -27.19 -1.00
N LYS A 164 6.59 -27.59 -0.31
CA LYS A 164 6.20 -29.01 -0.17
C LYS A 164 4.90 -29.38 -0.82
N ASP A 165 4.07 -28.40 -1.19
CA ASP A 165 2.71 -28.61 -1.69
C ASP A 165 2.31 -27.45 -2.59
N GLN A 166 2.87 -27.45 -3.79
CA GLN A 166 2.66 -26.34 -4.73
C GLN A 166 1.23 -26.26 -5.24
N GLU A 167 0.48 -27.38 -5.23
CA GLU A 167 -0.93 -27.37 -5.61
C GLU A 167 -1.78 -26.59 -4.57
N ALA A 168 -1.60 -26.88 -3.27
CA ALA A 168 -2.25 -26.12 -2.20
C ALA A 168 -1.82 -24.65 -2.19
N PHE A 169 -0.53 -24.39 -2.47
CA PHE A 169 0.02 -23.03 -2.56
C PHE A 169 -0.63 -22.22 -3.68
N GLN A 170 -0.72 -22.80 -4.88
CA GLN A 170 -1.37 -22.15 -6.02
C GLN A 170 -2.88 -21.95 -5.77
N THR A 171 -3.54 -22.98 -5.23
CA THR A 171 -5.00 -22.95 -4.96
C THR A 171 -5.37 -21.79 -4.03
N ILE A 172 -4.64 -21.58 -2.93
CA ILE A 172 -4.97 -20.49 -2.01
C ILE A 172 -4.60 -19.13 -2.56
N LEU A 173 -3.56 -19.02 -3.38
CA LEU A 173 -3.19 -17.80 -4.08
C LEU A 173 -4.27 -17.39 -5.08
N ASP A 174 -4.77 -18.34 -5.88
CA ASP A 174 -5.84 -18.09 -6.85
C ASP A 174 -7.14 -17.68 -6.17
N PHE A 175 -7.51 -18.34 -5.09
CA PHE A 175 -8.67 -18.00 -4.26
C PHE A 175 -8.55 -16.59 -3.66
N SER A 176 -7.38 -16.24 -3.14
CA SER A 176 -7.11 -14.91 -2.58
C SER A 176 -7.13 -13.83 -3.66
N CYS A 177 -6.61 -14.13 -4.85
CA CYS A 177 -6.63 -13.22 -5.98
C CYS A 177 -8.07 -12.86 -6.40
N ASP A 178 -8.99 -13.84 -6.42
CA ASP A 178 -10.40 -13.60 -6.76
C ASP A 178 -11.08 -12.67 -5.73
N ALA A 179 -10.79 -12.84 -4.44
CA ALA A 179 -11.27 -11.93 -3.39
C ALA A 179 -10.68 -10.52 -3.54
N CYS A 180 -9.38 -10.41 -3.81
CA CYS A 180 -8.70 -9.14 -4.03
C CYS A 180 -9.29 -8.36 -5.22
N ILE A 181 -9.58 -9.02 -6.35
CA ILE A 181 -10.19 -8.38 -7.53
C ILE A 181 -11.58 -7.83 -7.17
N GLN A 182 -12.42 -8.58 -6.47
CA GLN A 182 -13.75 -8.13 -6.07
C GLN A 182 -13.67 -6.90 -5.17
N TYR A 183 -12.80 -6.94 -4.16
CA TYR A 183 -12.66 -5.83 -3.22
C TYR A 183 -12.04 -4.59 -3.85
N ALA A 184 -11.00 -4.74 -4.68
CA ALA A 184 -10.37 -3.63 -5.39
C ALA A 184 -11.36 -2.88 -6.29
N ASN A 185 -12.17 -3.60 -7.08
CA ASN A 185 -13.17 -2.98 -7.93
C ASN A 185 -14.27 -2.26 -7.12
N ALA A 186 -14.69 -2.81 -5.98
CA ALA A 186 -15.62 -2.12 -5.07
C ALA A 186 -15.03 -0.82 -4.48
N LEU A 187 -13.73 -0.78 -4.19
CA LEU A 187 -13.04 0.43 -3.77
C LEU A 187 -13.01 1.50 -4.88
N VAL A 188 -12.79 1.09 -6.13
CA VAL A 188 -12.86 1.97 -7.31
C VAL A 188 -14.27 2.54 -7.48
N GLU A 189 -15.30 1.69 -7.41
CA GLU A 189 -16.71 2.10 -7.48
C GLU A 189 -17.10 3.06 -6.33
N ALA A 190 -16.49 2.89 -5.15
CA ALA A 190 -16.69 3.78 -4.02
C ALA A 190 -15.95 5.12 -4.14
N GLY A 191 -15.13 5.32 -5.17
CA GLY A 191 -14.52 6.59 -5.53
C GLY A 191 -12.99 6.65 -5.44
N ALA A 192 -12.30 5.53 -5.24
CA ALA A 192 -10.84 5.51 -5.29
C ALA A 192 -10.32 5.79 -6.71
N ASP A 193 -9.28 6.62 -6.83
CA ASP A 193 -8.60 6.89 -8.10
C ASP A 193 -7.48 5.90 -8.38
N VAL A 194 -6.87 5.36 -7.32
CA VAL A 194 -5.71 4.48 -7.36
C VAL A 194 -5.85 3.41 -6.29
N ILE A 195 -5.50 2.17 -6.63
CA ILE A 195 -5.39 1.07 -5.66
C ILE A 195 -3.91 0.86 -5.29
N SER A 196 -3.58 1.04 -4.03
CA SER A 196 -2.25 0.71 -3.48
C SER A 196 -2.29 -0.65 -2.82
N VAL A 197 -1.38 -1.52 -3.24
CA VAL A 197 -1.33 -2.93 -2.87
C VAL A 197 -0.01 -3.26 -2.17
N PRO A 198 0.11 -3.00 -0.86
CA PRO A 198 1.17 -3.61 -0.08
C PRO A 198 0.98 -5.13 0.00
N ASP A 199 2.01 -5.85 -0.43
CA ASP A 199 2.05 -7.32 -0.39
C ASP A 199 3.36 -7.82 0.27
N PRO A 200 3.53 -7.57 1.58
CA PRO A 200 4.78 -7.82 2.28
C PRO A 200 5.22 -9.28 2.27
N VAL A 201 4.28 -10.24 2.15
CA VAL A 201 4.63 -11.66 2.11
C VAL A 201 5.25 -12.06 0.76
N ALA A 202 5.06 -11.28 -0.29
CA ALA A 202 5.74 -11.47 -1.59
C ALA A 202 7.24 -11.11 -1.56
N SER A 203 7.75 -10.65 -0.41
CA SER A 203 9.14 -10.21 -0.23
C SER A 203 10.15 -11.33 -0.49
N PRO A 204 11.30 -11.03 -1.13
CA PRO A 204 12.43 -11.97 -1.26
C PRO A 204 13.06 -12.33 0.09
N ASP A 205 12.76 -11.59 1.17
CA ASP A 205 13.13 -11.98 2.54
C ASP A 205 12.34 -13.22 3.04
N LEU A 206 11.19 -13.53 2.41
CA LEU A 206 10.31 -14.64 2.81
C LEU A 206 10.22 -15.73 1.73
N LEU A 207 10.11 -15.37 0.46
CA LEU A 207 9.93 -16.28 -0.65
C LEU A 207 11.08 -16.12 -1.66
N ALA A 208 11.61 -17.23 -2.15
CA ALA A 208 12.70 -17.21 -3.12
C ALA A 208 12.31 -16.40 -4.38
N PRO A 209 13.24 -15.65 -5.00
CA PRO A 209 12.99 -14.93 -6.25
C PRO A 209 12.44 -15.79 -7.37
N GLU A 210 12.86 -17.07 -7.44
CA GLU A 210 12.32 -18.04 -8.39
C GLU A 210 10.82 -18.29 -8.19
N THR A 211 10.37 -18.42 -6.94
CA THR A 211 8.95 -18.55 -6.59
C THR A 211 8.17 -17.29 -7.00
N PHE A 212 8.75 -16.11 -6.79
CA PHE A 212 8.14 -14.87 -7.27
C PHE A 212 7.95 -14.92 -8.80
N GLY A 213 8.98 -15.24 -9.56
CA GLY A 213 8.92 -15.25 -11.03
C GLY A 213 7.98 -16.31 -11.61
N THR A 214 7.93 -17.50 -11.03
CA THR A 214 7.20 -18.64 -11.60
C THR A 214 5.76 -18.76 -11.11
N ILE A 215 5.49 -18.34 -9.87
CA ILE A 215 4.16 -18.52 -9.22
C ILE A 215 3.49 -17.18 -8.90
N LEU A 216 4.18 -16.27 -8.19
CA LEU A 216 3.54 -15.06 -7.72
C LEU A 216 3.27 -14.05 -8.84
N LYS A 217 4.22 -13.89 -9.77
CA LYS A 217 4.05 -12.95 -10.89
C LYS A 217 2.79 -13.22 -11.72
N PRO A 218 2.47 -14.44 -12.17
CA PRO A 218 1.21 -14.72 -12.87
C PRO A 218 -0.04 -14.37 -12.06
N VAL A 219 -0.04 -14.62 -10.75
CA VAL A 219 -1.14 -14.26 -9.86
C VAL A 219 -1.30 -12.74 -9.75
N LEU A 220 -0.19 -12.02 -9.58
CA LEU A 220 -0.17 -10.56 -9.52
C LEU A 220 -0.58 -9.92 -10.85
N GLN A 221 -0.19 -10.50 -11.99
CA GLN A 221 -0.65 -10.08 -13.32
C GLN A 221 -2.17 -10.23 -13.45
N ARG A 222 -2.71 -11.42 -13.09
CA ARG A 222 -4.16 -11.66 -13.10
C ARG A 222 -4.92 -10.67 -12.21
N PHE A 223 -4.35 -10.35 -11.03
CA PHE A 223 -4.92 -9.34 -10.15
C PHE A 223 -4.93 -7.96 -10.81
N ALA A 224 -3.81 -7.52 -11.35
CA ALA A 224 -3.70 -6.21 -12.00
C ALA A 224 -4.64 -6.09 -13.21
N ASP A 225 -4.71 -7.14 -14.04
CA ASP A 225 -5.58 -7.18 -15.22
C ASP A 225 -7.08 -7.19 -14.87
N GLY A 226 -7.42 -7.65 -13.66
CA GLY A 226 -8.81 -7.72 -13.16
C GLY A 226 -9.34 -6.41 -12.54
N VAL A 227 -8.53 -5.35 -12.42
CA VAL A 227 -8.90 -4.10 -11.74
C VAL A 227 -8.88 -2.91 -12.70
N ASN A 228 -9.99 -2.16 -12.74
CA ASN A 228 -10.17 -1.02 -13.66
C ASN A 228 -9.68 0.31 -13.08
N ALA A 229 -8.47 0.35 -12.53
CA ALA A 229 -7.84 1.57 -12.01
C ALA A 229 -6.31 1.47 -12.06
N PRO A 230 -5.57 2.57 -12.04
CA PRO A 230 -4.14 2.55 -11.79
C PRO A 230 -3.84 1.85 -10.46
N MET A 231 -2.82 0.96 -10.47
CA MET A 231 -2.43 0.19 -9.30
C MET A 231 -0.95 0.38 -8.98
N ILE A 232 -0.63 0.36 -7.69
CA ILE A 232 0.74 0.46 -7.19
C ILE A 232 1.05 -0.79 -6.38
N LEU A 233 2.03 -1.59 -6.80
CA LEU A 233 2.53 -2.73 -6.03
C LEU A 233 3.63 -2.28 -5.07
N HIS A 234 3.45 -2.53 -3.77
CA HIS A 234 4.50 -2.35 -2.77
C HIS A 234 4.91 -3.70 -2.18
N VAL A 235 6.19 -4.02 -2.28
CA VAL A 235 6.79 -5.18 -1.61
C VAL A 235 7.88 -4.69 -0.66
N CYS A 236 7.80 -5.11 0.60
CA CYS A 236 8.76 -4.72 1.63
C CYS A 236 10.14 -5.37 1.41
N GLY A 237 11.18 -4.73 1.92
CA GLY A 237 12.52 -5.29 1.92
C GLY A 237 13.40 -4.85 0.75
N ASP A 238 14.52 -5.55 0.55
CA ASP A 238 15.37 -5.36 -0.61
C ASP A 238 14.81 -6.15 -1.80
N VAL A 239 14.04 -5.46 -2.63
CA VAL A 239 13.41 -6.07 -3.82
C VAL A 239 14.33 -6.11 -5.05
N SER A 240 15.60 -5.74 -4.92
CA SER A 240 16.56 -5.76 -6.04
C SER A 240 16.58 -7.09 -6.81
N PRO A 241 16.47 -8.28 -6.15
CA PRO A 241 16.45 -9.57 -6.85
C PRO A 241 15.18 -9.84 -7.67
N ILE A 242 14.06 -9.15 -7.38
CA ILE A 242 12.76 -9.36 -8.03
C ILE A 242 12.25 -8.12 -8.77
N LEU A 243 13.03 -7.03 -8.79
CA LEU A 243 12.61 -5.73 -9.29
C LEU A 243 12.06 -5.75 -10.72
N GLU A 244 12.77 -6.42 -11.64
CA GLU A 244 12.34 -6.54 -13.03
C GLU A 244 11.09 -7.42 -13.17
N MET A 245 10.95 -8.44 -12.31
CA MET A 245 9.75 -9.27 -12.26
C MET A 245 8.55 -8.50 -11.71
N MET A 246 8.76 -7.63 -10.70
CA MET A 246 7.71 -6.70 -10.23
C MET A 246 7.26 -5.76 -11.34
N ALA A 247 8.20 -5.24 -12.14
CA ALA A 247 7.88 -4.38 -13.28
C ALA A 247 7.05 -5.09 -14.38
N ASP A 248 7.12 -6.42 -14.44
CA ASP A 248 6.35 -7.25 -15.37
C ASP A 248 4.99 -7.71 -14.78
N CYS A 249 4.59 -7.26 -13.59
CA CYS A 249 3.33 -7.65 -12.95
C CYS A 249 2.08 -6.86 -13.42
N HIS A 250 2.18 -6.04 -14.46
CA HIS A 250 1.11 -5.22 -15.04
C HIS A 250 0.57 -4.09 -14.13
N PHE A 251 1.22 -3.82 -13.01
CA PHE A 251 0.91 -2.66 -12.20
C PHE A 251 1.37 -1.37 -12.89
N THR A 252 0.69 -0.26 -12.62
CA THR A 252 1.05 1.05 -13.19
C THR A 252 2.36 1.57 -12.63
N SER A 253 2.62 1.30 -11.35
CA SER A 253 3.80 1.74 -10.62
C SER A 253 4.20 0.71 -9.56
N ILE A 254 5.45 0.77 -9.14
CA ILE A 254 5.96 0.01 -7.99
C ILE A 254 6.43 0.95 -6.88
N SER A 255 6.28 0.53 -5.63
CA SER A 255 6.77 1.26 -4.46
C SER A 255 7.87 0.45 -3.79
N ILE A 256 9.01 1.09 -3.51
CA ILE A 256 10.21 0.43 -2.99
C ILE A 256 10.77 1.14 -1.76
N GLU A 257 11.43 0.37 -0.91
CA GLU A 257 12.09 0.86 0.30
C GLU A 257 13.52 1.37 0.02
N GLU A 258 14.08 2.10 0.98
CA GLU A 258 15.49 2.52 1.02
C GLU A 258 16.49 1.36 1.06
N LYS A 259 16.02 0.13 1.26
CA LYS A 259 16.85 -1.08 1.18
C LYS A 259 17.35 -1.33 -0.24
N VAL A 260 16.65 -0.88 -1.25
CA VAL A 260 17.16 -0.78 -2.62
C VAL A 260 18.16 0.39 -2.68
N LYS A 261 19.44 0.06 -2.55
CA LYS A 261 20.50 1.07 -2.35
C LYS A 261 20.84 1.87 -3.61
N ASP A 262 20.73 1.24 -4.77
CA ASP A 262 20.95 1.88 -6.08
C ASP A 262 19.60 2.24 -6.70
N LEU A 263 19.00 3.33 -6.22
CA LEU A 263 17.71 3.80 -6.73
C LEU A 263 17.79 4.21 -8.20
N LYS A 264 18.87 4.88 -8.59
CA LYS A 264 19.10 5.30 -9.98
C LYS A 264 19.25 4.10 -10.93
N GLY A 265 19.98 3.07 -10.51
CA GLY A 265 20.08 1.81 -11.25
C GLY A 265 18.76 1.05 -11.28
N ALA A 266 18.00 1.04 -10.19
CA ALA A 266 16.66 0.47 -10.13
C ALA A 266 15.73 1.16 -11.15
N LYS A 267 15.73 2.50 -11.17
CA LYS A 267 14.95 3.28 -12.14
C LYS A 267 15.31 2.95 -13.58
N ALA A 268 16.61 2.80 -13.88
CA ALA A 268 17.07 2.44 -15.23
C ALA A 268 16.60 1.03 -15.65
N LYS A 269 16.59 0.07 -14.72
CA LYS A 269 16.16 -1.31 -15.00
C LYS A 269 14.68 -1.45 -15.34
N VAL A 270 13.83 -0.59 -14.76
CA VAL A 270 12.38 -0.64 -14.98
C VAL A 270 11.87 0.42 -15.96
N ALA A 271 12.77 1.20 -16.54
CA ALA A 271 12.42 2.29 -17.45
C ALA A 271 11.56 1.80 -18.62
N GLY A 272 10.48 2.54 -18.90
CA GLY A 272 9.52 2.21 -19.96
C GLY A 272 8.53 1.08 -19.62
N LYS A 273 8.64 0.43 -18.45
CA LYS A 273 7.69 -0.58 -17.98
C LYS A 273 6.80 -0.05 -16.88
N VAL A 274 7.40 0.47 -15.81
CA VAL A 274 6.69 1.03 -14.65
C VAL A 274 7.41 2.26 -14.11
N THR A 275 6.71 3.03 -13.31
CA THR A 275 7.26 4.14 -12.52
C THR A 275 7.61 3.69 -11.11
N ILE A 276 8.39 4.49 -10.39
CA ILE A 276 8.83 4.21 -9.02
C ILE A 276 8.28 5.26 -8.05
N CYS A 277 7.59 4.77 -7.01
CA CYS A 277 7.25 5.51 -5.80
C CYS A 277 8.26 5.18 -4.70
N GLY A 278 8.78 6.17 -4.01
CA GLY A 278 9.70 5.95 -2.89
C GLY A 278 10.69 7.07 -2.73
N ASN A 279 11.82 6.87 -2.05
CA ASN A 279 12.11 5.76 -1.13
C ASN A 279 12.69 6.33 0.18
N VAL A 280 12.04 7.38 0.70
CA VAL A 280 12.48 8.00 1.97
C VAL A 280 12.23 7.02 3.11
N SER A 281 13.29 6.66 3.83
CA SER A 281 13.19 5.65 4.90
C SER A 281 12.17 6.01 5.98
N SER A 282 11.19 5.15 6.20
CA SER A 282 10.20 5.34 7.25
C SER A 282 10.81 5.24 8.66
N PRO A 283 11.63 4.22 9.00
CA PRO A 283 12.19 4.11 10.35
C PRO A 283 13.39 5.04 10.60
N PHE A 284 14.31 5.16 9.64
CA PHE A 284 15.59 5.84 9.88
C PHE A 284 15.60 7.33 9.53
N THR A 285 14.67 7.75 8.67
CA THR A 285 14.56 9.14 8.23
C THR A 285 13.33 9.81 8.80
N LEU A 286 12.13 9.27 8.52
CA LEU A 286 10.89 9.92 8.94
C LEU A 286 10.62 9.79 10.43
N LEU A 287 10.85 8.60 11.04
CA LEU A 287 10.62 8.39 12.47
C LEU A 287 11.77 8.93 13.33
N SER A 288 13.00 8.52 13.03
CA SER A 288 14.16 8.73 13.91
C SER A 288 15.07 9.89 13.48
N GLY A 289 14.87 10.44 12.27
CA GLY A 289 15.63 11.58 11.76
C GLY A 289 15.02 12.92 12.18
N ASP A 290 15.78 13.98 11.93
CA ASP A 290 15.32 15.35 12.01
C ASP A 290 14.89 15.89 10.62
N GLU A 291 14.32 17.09 10.58
CA GLU A 291 13.88 17.73 9.34
C GLU A 291 15.02 17.90 8.32
N ALA A 292 16.25 18.16 8.77
CA ALA A 292 17.41 18.32 7.89
C ALA A 292 17.75 17.00 7.19
N LYS A 293 17.74 15.88 7.94
CA LYS A 293 17.93 14.55 7.37
C LYS A 293 16.82 14.18 6.40
N VAL A 294 15.56 14.48 6.74
CA VAL A 294 14.42 14.24 5.85
C VAL A 294 14.59 15.00 4.55
N LYS A 295 14.95 16.28 4.61
CA LYS A 295 15.20 17.09 3.39
C LYS A 295 16.34 16.52 2.55
N ALA A 296 17.44 16.11 3.18
CA ALA A 296 18.59 15.54 2.46
C ALA A 296 18.25 14.23 1.76
N ASP A 297 17.55 13.31 2.46
CA ASP A 297 17.18 12.02 1.89
C ASP A 297 16.10 12.16 0.81
N SER A 298 15.16 13.11 0.97
CA SER A 298 14.16 13.44 -0.05
C SER A 298 14.78 14.02 -1.31
N LYS A 299 15.72 14.95 -1.14
CA LYS A 299 16.46 15.53 -2.27
C LYS A 299 17.23 14.47 -3.05
N ARG A 300 17.90 13.55 -2.34
CA ARG A 300 18.60 12.43 -2.99
C ARG A 300 17.63 11.56 -3.81
N ALA A 301 16.46 11.20 -3.27
CA ALA A 301 15.47 10.42 -4.01
C ALA A 301 15.00 11.15 -5.29
N LEU A 302 14.82 12.48 -5.22
CA LEU A 302 14.48 13.30 -6.39
C LEU A 302 15.61 13.33 -7.42
N GLU A 303 16.86 13.50 -6.98
CA GLU A 303 18.07 13.47 -7.84
C GLU A 303 18.27 12.12 -8.51
N ASP A 304 17.88 11.02 -7.83
CA ASP A 304 17.92 9.65 -8.36
C ASP A 304 16.75 9.33 -9.30
N GLY A 305 15.77 10.24 -9.42
CA GLY A 305 14.72 10.21 -10.44
C GLY A 305 13.47 9.42 -10.09
N VAL A 306 13.02 9.43 -8.82
CA VAL A 306 11.69 8.90 -8.47
C VAL A 306 10.57 9.64 -9.20
N ASP A 307 9.54 8.93 -9.60
CA ASP A 307 8.37 9.53 -10.24
C ASP A 307 7.37 10.08 -9.20
N VAL A 308 7.35 9.48 -8.02
CA VAL A 308 6.57 9.92 -6.87
C VAL A 308 7.48 9.91 -5.65
N LEU A 309 7.69 11.06 -5.01
CA LEU A 309 8.40 11.13 -3.74
C LEU A 309 7.48 10.60 -2.64
N ALA A 310 7.88 9.50 -2.02
CA ALA A 310 7.08 8.79 -1.04
C ALA A 310 7.93 8.25 0.11
N PRO A 311 7.33 7.99 1.28
CA PRO A 311 7.94 7.10 2.26
C PRO A 311 8.23 5.73 1.63
N GLY A 312 9.33 5.11 2.01
CA GLY A 312 9.72 3.79 1.49
C GLY A 312 8.77 2.66 1.92
N CYS A 313 8.08 2.85 3.04
CA CYS A 313 7.08 1.93 3.59
C CYS A 313 6.03 2.72 4.39
N GLY A 314 5.15 2.04 5.15
CA GLY A 314 4.19 2.67 6.03
C GLY A 314 4.85 3.66 7.00
N ILE A 315 4.27 4.84 7.13
CA ILE A 315 4.73 5.84 8.12
C ILE A 315 4.47 5.27 9.52
N ALA A 316 5.51 5.22 10.36
CA ALA A 316 5.36 4.75 11.73
C ALA A 316 4.42 5.68 12.52
N PRO A 317 3.56 5.15 13.41
CA PRO A 317 2.59 5.98 14.13
C PRO A 317 3.19 7.12 14.97
N ASP A 318 4.39 6.93 15.50
CA ASP A 318 5.08 7.93 16.32
C ASP A 318 5.94 8.92 15.50
N THR A 319 5.82 8.91 14.16
CA THR A 319 6.51 9.87 13.27
C THR A 319 6.01 11.28 13.50
N PRO A 320 6.91 12.29 13.69
CA PRO A 320 6.51 13.69 13.78
C PRO A 320 5.91 14.21 12.47
N CYS A 321 4.79 14.94 12.53
CA CYS A 321 4.19 15.57 11.35
C CYS A 321 5.14 16.59 10.71
N SER A 322 6.04 17.22 11.48
CA SER A 322 7.09 18.09 10.97
C SER A 322 8.02 17.40 9.97
N ASN A 323 8.34 16.13 10.20
CA ASN A 323 9.18 15.35 9.30
C ASN A 323 8.47 15.06 7.97
N ILE A 324 7.17 14.78 8.00
CA ILE A 324 6.37 14.63 6.77
C ILE A 324 6.32 15.95 6.00
N ARG A 325 6.11 17.08 6.69
CA ARG A 325 6.17 18.43 6.09
C ARG A 325 7.54 18.73 5.49
N ALA A 326 8.63 18.31 6.14
CA ALA A 326 9.99 18.50 5.63
C ALA A 326 10.22 17.76 4.30
N MET A 327 9.60 16.60 4.09
CA MET A 327 9.63 15.87 2.82
C MET A 327 8.94 16.68 1.69
N VAL A 328 7.78 17.29 1.99
CA VAL A 328 7.05 18.16 1.05
C VAL A 328 7.87 19.43 0.73
N ALA A 329 8.43 20.06 1.77
CA ALA A 329 9.27 21.24 1.61
C ALA A 329 10.52 20.96 0.76
N ALA A 330 11.15 19.82 0.93
CA ALA A 330 12.32 19.42 0.13
C ALA A 330 11.99 19.33 -1.36
N ARG A 331 10.82 18.77 -1.71
CA ARG A 331 10.36 18.74 -3.09
C ARG A 331 10.10 20.14 -3.64
N ASP A 332 9.44 21.01 -2.87
CA ASP A 332 9.15 22.37 -3.31
C ASP A 332 10.45 23.19 -3.49
N GLU A 333 11.43 23.05 -2.60
CA GLU A 333 12.76 23.63 -2.74
C GLU A 333 13.54 23.11 -3.97
N PHE A 334 13.33 21.85 -4.35
CA PHE A 334 14.00 21.21 -5.48
C PHE A 334 13.48 21.72 -6.84
N PHE A 335 12.21 22.12 -6.93
CA PHE A 335 11.56 22.61 -8.14
C PHE A 335 11.37 24.15 -8.16
N ALA A 336 11.86 24.88 -7.14
CA ALA A 336 11.84 26.34 -7.10
C ALA A 336 12.93 26.94 -7.97
#